data_58a06e7b4971ccc0bfd50936773ec3f4
#
_entry.id   58a06e7b4971ccc0bfd50936773ec3f4
#
_cell.length_a   1.000
_cell.length_b   1.000
_cell.length_c   1.000
_cell.angle_alpha   90.00
_cell.angle_beta   90.00
_cell.angle_gamma   90.00
#
_symmetry.space_group_name_H-M   'P 1'
#
loop_
_entity.id
_entity.type
_entity.pdbx_description
1 polymer ?
#
loop_
_entity_poly.entity_id
_entity_poly.type
_entity_poly.pdbx_seq_one_letter_code
_entity_poly.pdbx_strand_id
1 'polypeptide(L)'
;MLLNVAACAALTVSAATDASTHRQAPDPVANPSAVVRQGNARFTVLTPEMIRVEYSPSGKFEDKATFAVVNRNLPVPEFQKKESADSLFITTGKLRLAYKKGADLIENGQALNITFEVAGKPERWFPGKKDTQNLKGTLRTLDTNNGDAFRNKLEDGVISRSGWAVIDDSWSNVRPDGSRSFAMEPNAEAGMDWVTDRADKDALDLYFLGYGHDYKRAIADFTRIAGEIPLPPKYVFGYWYSRYWHYTDDDFRKIMHDLKSNKVPADVMVIDMDWHWNGNEDSQSKGVGGWTGWSWNTRLFPRPEALLDEMHAEGYHTSLNIHPADGVNPVESPRFNRNMRRELGEKYTDPDGTIRWSIDYPDFYKSFFKNIIREHEDEGTDFWWIDWQQHLTSKETPDLGETFWINHVFFNDMKNNRTDRRPVIYHRWGGLGSHRYQIGFSGDTYINFPTLAFEI
;
A
#
# COMPACT_ATOMS: atom_id res chain seq x y z
N MET A 1 16.58 -54.30 45.90
CA MET A 1 15.17 -54.05 45.60
C MET A 1 14.88 -52.62 46.04
N LEU A 2 15.07 -51.66 45.11
CA LEU A 2 14.83 -50.25 45.34
C LEU A 2 14.00 -49.74 44.14
N LEU A 3 12.72 -49.40 44.39
CA LEU A 3 11.81 -48.80 43.43
C LEU A 3 12.19 -47.33 43.25
N ASN A 4 12.49 -46.94 42.01
CA ASN A 4 12.52 -45.54 41.58
C ASN A 4 11.13 -45.13 41.07
N VAL A 5 10.48 -44.27 41.82
CA VAL A 5 9.27 -43.58 41.39
C VAL A 5 9.67 -42.33 40.62
N ALA A 6 9.46 -42.32 39.30
CA ALA A 6 9.63 -41.14 38.47
C ALA A 6 8.36 -40.27 38.60
N ALA A 7 8.49 -39.10 39.18
CA ALA A 7 7.43 -38.11 39.23
C ALA A 7 7.36 -37.37 37.86
N CYS A 8 6.32 -37.61 37.09
CA CYS A 8 5.96 -36.77 35.94
C CYS A 8 5.41 -35.43 36.43
N ALA A 9 6.20 -34.36 36.29
CA ALA A 9 5.70 -33.00 36.45
C ALA A 9 4.93 -32.62 35.20
N ALA A 10 3.60 -32.51 35.31
CA ALA A 10 2.73 -31.95 34.29
C ALA A 10 2.97 -30.43 34.23
N LEU A 11 3.63 -29.96 33.18
CA LEU A 11 3.67 -28.55 32.84
C LEU A 11 2.26 -28.13 32.35
N THR A 12 1.50 -27.49 33.20
CA THR A 12 0.33 -26.75 32.80
C THR A 12 0.77 -25.50 32.03
N VAL A 13 0.70 -25.57 30.72
CA VAL A 13 0.77 -24.38 29.87
C VAL A 13 -0.49 -23.59 30.13
N SER A 14 -0.38 -22.55 30.95
CA SER A 14 -1.41 -21.54 31.07
C SER A 14 -1.56 -20.89 29.72
N ALA A 15 -2.66 -21.14 29.02
CA ALA A 15 -3.07 -20.35 27.86
C ALA A 15 -3.20 -18.91 28.36
N ALA A 16 -2.24 -18.08 27.97
CA ALA A 16 -2.41 -16.63 28.09
C ALA A 16 -3.67 -16.29 27.28
N THR A 17 -4.73 -15.95 27.98
CA THR A 17 -5.92 -15.35 27.37
C THR A 17 -5.43 -14.14 26.61
N ASP A 18 -5.53 -14.25 25.31
CA ASP A 18 -5.29 -13.15 24.37
C ASP A 18 -6.19 -12.00 24.79
N ALA A 19 -5.65 -11.03 25.49
CA ALA A 19 -6.29 -9.77 25.72
C ALA A 19 -6.37 -9.11 24.33
N SER A 20 -7.39 -9.46 23.57
CA SER A 20 -7.84 -8.68 22.44
C SER A 20 -8.20 -7.32 23.00
N THR A 21 -7.21 -6.44 23.13
CA THR A 21 -7.48 -5.02 23.20
C THR A 21 -8.31 -4.74 21.97
N HIS A 22 -9.60 -4.43 22.13
CA HIS A 22 -10.43 -3.92 21.07
C HIS A 22 -9.75 -2.64 20.57
N ARG A 23 -8.89 -2.79 19.57
CA ARG A 23 -8.28 -1.64 18.90
C ARG A 23 -9.41 -0.90 18.23
N GLN A 24 -9.59 0.35 18.61
CA GLN A 24 -10.57 1.21 18.00
C GLN A 24 -10.27 1.29 16.49
N ALA A 25 -11.30 1.18 15.66
CA ALA A 25 -11.14 1.36 14.22
C ALA A 25 -10.50 2.73 13.94
N PRO A 26 -9.66 2.86 12.90
CA PRO A 26 -9.10 4.14 12.50
C PRO A 26 -10.20 5.19 12.34
N ASP A 27 -9.99 6.36 12.92
CA ASP A 27 -10.92 7.49 12.82
C ASP A 27 -10.14 8.70 12.24
N PRO A 28 -10.45 9.13 11.01
CA PRO A 28 -9.74 10.22 10.37
C PRO A 28 -10.05 11.60 10.99
N VAL A 29 -11.12 11.71 11.79
CA VAL A 29 -11.48 12.97 12.47
C VAL A 29 -10.65 13.11 13.75
N ALA A 30 -9.89 14.18 13.85
CA ALA A 30 -9.08 14.44 15.03
C ALA A 30 -9.94 14.76 16.26
N ASN A 31 -9.45 14.40 17.47
CA ASN A 31 -10.08 14.85 18.71
C ASN A 31 -10.16 16.39 18.74
N PRO A 32 -11.34 16.99 18.94
CA PRO A 32 -11.50 18.45 18.92
C PRO A 32 -10.59 19.18 19.91
N SER A 33 -10.24 18.56 21.05
CA SER A 33 -9.35 19.14 22.05
C SER A 33 -7.88 19.23 21.59
N ALA A 34 -7.50 18.48 20.54
CA ALA A 34 -6.17 18.55 19.90
C ALA A 34 -6.11 19.66 18.83
N VAL A 35 -7.25 20.22 18.43
CA VAL A 35 -7.36 21.13 17.28
C VAL A 35 -7.33 22.60 17.72
N VAL A 36 -6.46 23.38 17.11
CA VAL A 36 -6.35 24.82 17.27
C VAL A 36 -6.57 25.49 15.92
N ARG A 37 -7.66 26.24 15.77
CA ARG A 37 -7.98 27.00 14.55
C ARG A 37 -7.67 28.48 14.71
N GLN A 38 -7.07 29.07 13.67
CA GLN A 38 -6.79 30.51 13.59
C GLN A 38 -7.04 30.99 12.14
N GLY A 39 -8.25 31.51 11.90
CA GLY A 39 -8.68 31.92 10.55
C GLY A 39 -8.64 30.75 9.58
N ASN A 40 -7.88 30.89 8.49
CA ASN A 40 -7.68 29.88 7.45
C ASN A 40 -6.56 28.86 7.78
N ALA A 41 -5.94 28.98 8.96
CA ALA A 41 -4.99 27.98 9.44
C ALA A 41 -5.63 27.07 10.51
N ARG A 42 -5.28 25.78 10.46
CA ARG A 42 -5.65 24.77 11.46
C ARG A 42 -4.41 23.98 11.89
N PHE A 43 -4.26 23.78 13.18
CA PHE A 43 -3.17 23.02 13.75
C PHE A 43 -3.75 21.90 14.59
N THR A 44 -3.27 20.66 14.39
CA THR A 44 -3.70 19.50 15.18
C THR A 44 -2.49 18.89 15.87
N VAL A 45 -2.49 18.90 17.21
CA VAL A 45 -1.41 18.31 18.01
C VAL A 45 -1.67 16.84 18.17
N LEU A 46 -0.95 16.00 17.38
CA LEU A 46 -1.15 14.56 17.33
C LEU A 46 -0.33 13.79 18.37
N THR A 47 0.93 14.20 18.56
CA THR A 47 1.80 13.72 19.65
C THR A 47 2.66 14.90 20.16
N PRO A 48 3.43 14.74 21.26
CA PRO A 48 4.37 15.79 21.64
C PRO A 48 5.37 16.18 20.55
N GLU A 49 5.68 15.28 19.62
CA GLU A 49 6.66 15.43 18.53
C GLU A 49 6.02 15.59 17.15
N MET A 50 4.66 15.51 17.02
CA MET A 50 3.98 15.56 15.73
C MET A 50 2.83 16.56 15.72
N ILE A 51 2.85 17.47 14.77
CA ILE A 51 1.78 18.48 14.56
C ILE A 51 1.37 18.47 13.09
N ARG A 52 0.05 18.34 12.81
CA ARG A 52 -0.52 18.64 11.49
C ARG A 52 -0.67 20.15 11.34
N VAL A 53 -0.26 20.65 10.20
CA VAL A 53 -0.34 22.07 9.80
C VAL A 53 -1.16 22.17 8.54
N GLU A 54 -2.30 22.82 8.60
CA GLU A 54 -3.16 23.04 7.45
C GLU A 54 -3.36 24.52 7.21
N TYR A 55 -3.43 24.90 5.95
CA TYR A 55 -3.90 26.22 5.53
C TYR A 55 -4.82 26.05 4.31
N SER A 56 -6.04 26.55 4.42
CA SER A 56 -7.05 26.44 3.34
C SER A 56 -7.52 27.84 2.95
N PRO A 57 -7.29 28.27 1.71
CA PRO A 57 -7.81 29.56 1.21
C PRO A 57 -9.32 29.67 1.33
N SER A 58 -10.05 28.55 1.14
CA SER A 58 -11.51 28.50 1.28
C SER A 58 -12.01 28.31 2.71
N GLY A 59 -11.11 28.04 3.66
CA GLY A 59 -11.43 27.70 5.06
C GLY A 59 -12.05 26.31 5.24
N LYS A 60 -12.00 25.44 4.22
CA LYS A 60 -12.45 24.04 4.28
C LYS A 60 -11.25 23.15 4.55
N PHE A 61 -11.32 22.36 5.60
CA PHE A 61 -10.24 21.48 6.02
C PHE A 61 -10.60 20.01 5.75
N GLU A 62 -9.57 19.17 5.52
CA GLU A 62 -9.78 17.78 5.25
C GLU A 62 -9.88 16.94 6.51
N ASP A 63 -11.06 16.38 6.76
CA ASP A 63 -11.32 15.49 7.91
C ASP A 63 -11.55 14.02 7.49
N LYS A 64 -11.63 13.75 6.17
CA LYS A 64 -11.68 12.37 5.66
C LYS A 64 -10.31 11.71 5.76
N ALA A 65 -10.27 10.38 5.68
CA ALA A 65 -9.04 9.64 5.46
C ALA A 65 -8.39 10.09 4.13
N THR A 66 -7.07 9.93 4.05
CA THR A 66 -6.30 10.18 2.82
C THR A 66 -5.43 8.99 2.50
N PHE A 67 -4.77 8.99 1.35
CA PHE A 67 -3.84 7.91 1.00
C PHE A 67 -2.72 7.77 2.03
N ALA A 68 -2.24 8.86 2.59
CA ALA A 68 -1.18 8.84 3.59
C ALA A 68 -1.69 8.63 5.03
N VAL A 69 -2.83 9.22 5.40
CA VAL A 69 -3.28 9.28 6.80
C VAL A 69 -4.74 8.85 6.94
N VAL A 70 -4.96 7.82 7.74
CA VAL A 70 -6.29 7.21 7.96
C VAL A 70 -6.83 7.38 9.38
N ASN A 71 -6.00 7.85 10.31
CA ASN A 71 -6.39 8.01 11.72
C ASN A 71 -5.79 9.27 12.32
N ARG A 72 -6.62 10.15 12.80
CA ARG A 72 -6.20 11.38 13.52
C ARG A 72 -6.76 11.46 14.94
N ASN A 73 -7.62 10.51 15.31
CA ASN A 73 -8.20 10.43 16.65
C ASN A 73 -7.23 9.73 17.61
N LEU A 74 -6.19 10.46 18.01
CA LEU A 74 -5.21 9.99 18.99
C LEU A 74 -5.50 10.53 20.38
N PRO A 75 -4.99 9.90 21.46
CA PRO A 75 -4.97 10.53 22.79
C PRO A 75 -4.31 11.90 22.73
N VAL A 76 -5.01 12.91 23.25
CA VAL A 76 -4.54 14.30 23.19
C VAL A 76 -3.34 14.49 24.11
N PRO A 77 -2.17 14.90 23.60
CA PRO A 77 -1.02 15.16 24.45
C PRO A 77 -1.21 16.47 25.21
N GLU A 78 -0.47 16.64 26.30
CA GLU A 78 -0.41 17.93 26.99
C GLU A 78 0.25 18.99 26.11
N PHE A 79 -0.42 20.12 25.93
CA PHE A 79 0.11 21.26 25.21
C PHE A 79 -0.49 22.60 25.77
N GLN A 80 0.20 23.67 25.50
CA GLN A 80 -0.25 25.02 25.86
C GLN A 80 -0.50 25.84 24.60
N LYS A 81 -1.64 26.52 24.56
CA LYS A 81 -1.97 27.54 23.57
C LYS A 81 -1.79 28.91 24.20
N LYS A 82 -1.03 29.79 23.54
CA LYS A 82 -0.90 31.22 23.93
C LYS A 82 -1.07 32.11 22.71
N GLU A 83 -1.67 33.25 22.90
CA GLU A 83 -1.89 34.23 21.84
C GLU A 83 -1.37 35.60 22.24
N SER A 84 -0.78 36.32 21.29
CA SER A 84 -0.54 37.75 21.33
C SER A 84 -1.43 38.45 20.30
N ALA A 85 -1.29 39.75 20.15
CA ALA A 85 -2.00 40.52 19.12
C ALA A 85 -1.76 39.88 17.71
N ASP A 86 -0.49 39.59 17.40
CA ASP A 86 -0.06 39.20 16.04
C ASP A 86 0.31 37.74 15.89
N SER A 87 0.35 36.95 16.97
CA SER A 87 0.90 35.58 16.91
C SER A 87 0.11 34.60 17.74
N LEU A 88 0.06 33.35 17.23
CA LEU A 88 -0.40 32.17 17.93
C LEU A 88 0.82 31.29 18.26
N PHE A 89 0.86 30.78 19.49
CA PHE A 89 1.89 29.84 19.95
C PHE A 89 1.22 28.57 20.44
N ILE A 90 1.77 27.41 20.02
CA ILE A 90 1.42 26.08 20.53
C ILE A 90 2.72 25.47 21.05
N THR A 91 2.73 25.04 22.30
CA THR A 91 3.92 24.45 22.93
C THR A 91 3.57 23.10 23.53
N THR A 92 4.24 22.05 23.08
CA THR A 92 4.21 20.70 23.67
C THR A 92 5.45 20.48 24.54
N GLY A 93 5.64 19.31 25.11
CA GLY A 93 6.88 18.93 25.79
C GLY A 93 8.12 18.86 24.89
N LYS A 94 7.94 18.89 23.55
CA LYS A 94 9.02 18.68 22.56
C LYS A 94 9.10 19.75 21.47
N LEU A 95 7.98 20.36 21.13
CA LEU A 95 7.87 21.31 20.02
C LEU A 95 7.34 22.65 20.49
N ARG A 96 7.76 23.71 19.81
CA ARG A 96 7.15 25.03 19.93
C ARG A 96 6.84 25.57 18.54
N LEU A 97 5.55 25.63 18.20
CA LEU A 97 5.04 26.26 17.00
C LEU A 97 4.74 27.75 17.26
N ALA A 98 5.14 28.60 16.33
CA ALA A 98 4.77 30.01 16.29
C ALA A 98 4.22 30.32 14.89
N TYR A 99 3.01 30.90 14.83
CA TYR A 99 2.32 31.30 13.61
C TYR A 99 1.93 32.76 13.66
N LYS A 100 2.27 33.52 12.60
CA LYS A 100 1.81 34.92 12.43
C LYS A 100 0.34 34.88 11.98
N LYS A 101 -0.53 35.43 12.85
CA LYS A 101 -1.98 35.41 12.61
C LYS A 101 -2.34 36.07 11.27
N GLY A 102 -3.24 35.40 10.52
CA GLY A 102 -3.73 35.89 9.23
C GLY A 102 -2.76 35.76 8.07
N ALA A 103 -1.55 35.22 8.29
CA ALA A 103 -0.62 34.98 7.17
C ALA A 103 -1.06 33.79 6.32
N ASP A 104 -0.88 33.91 5.01
CA ASP A 104 -1.00 32.84 4.05
C ASP A 104 0.24 31.96 4.10
N LEU A 105 0.06 30.65 4.43
CA LEU A 105 1.17 29.72 4.55
C LEU A 105 1.61 29.13 3.20
N ILE A 106 0.79 29.25 2.17
CA ILE A 106 1.13 28.81 0.80
C ILE A 106 2.10 29.83 0.20
N GLU A 107 1.78 31.13 0.30
CA GLU A 107 2.63 32.21 -0.22
C GLU A 107 3.84 32.50 0.68
N ASN A 108 3.68 32.39 1.99
CA ASN A 108 4.70 32.73 2.98
C ASN A 108 4.83 31.65 4.07
N GLY A 109 5.45 30.54 3.73
CA GLY A 109 5.72 29.46 4.69
C GLY A 109 6.51 29.88 5.92
N GLN A 110 7.35 30.92 5.82
CA GLN A 110 8.16 31.42 6.95
C GLN A 110 7.33 32.17 8.01
N ALA A 111 6.08 32.50 7.72
CA ALA A 111 5.15 33.02 8.70
C ALA A 111 4.76 32.00 9.80
N LEU A 112 5.11 30.76 9.62
CA LEU A 112 5.06 29.70 10.62
C LEU A 112 6.46 29.14 10.83
N ASN A 113 6.78 28.82 12.07
CA ASN A 113 7.97 28.03 12.39
C ASN A 113 7.71 27.10 13.57
N ILE A 114 8.40 25.97 13.54
CA ILE A 114 8.43 24.99 14.63
C ILE A 114 9.88 24.88 15.09
N THR A 115 10.11 25.09 16.39
CA THR A 115 11.41 24.89 17.03
C THR A 115 11.39 23.63 17.88
N PHE A 116 12.49 22.88 17.87
CA PHE A 116 12.65 21.61 18.55
C PHE A 116 14.15 21.35 18.79
N GLU A 117 14.48 20.23 19.43
CA GLU A 117 15.88 19.88 19.68
C GLU A 117 16.31 18.62 18.91
N VAL A 118 17.51 18.64 18.36
CA VAL A 118 18.18 17.48 17.75
C VAL A 118 19.53 17.29 18.41
N ALA A 119 19.73 16.18 19.09
CA ALA A 119 20.97 15.89 19.85
C ALA A 119 21.39 17.03 20.79
N GLY A 120 20.43 17.66 21.49
CA GLY A 120 20.65 18.76 22.41
C GLY A 120 20.92 20.12 21.76
N LYS A 121 20.75 20.24 20.46
CA LYS A 121 20.89 21.49 19.71
C LYS A 121 19.51 21.99 19.25
N PRO A 122 19.21 23.29 19.36
CA PRO A 122 17.98 23.87 18.87
C PRO A 122 17.97 23.85 17.33
N GLU A 123 16.89 23.38 16.78
CA GLU A 123 16.59 23.38 15.34
C GLU A 123 15.29 24.12 15.06
N ARG A 124 15.14 24.59 13.82
CA ARG A 124 13.96 25.31 13.35
C ARG A 124 13.51 24.79 12.01
N TRP A 125 12.23 24.48 11.90
CA TRP A 125 11.57 24.14 10.64
C TRP A 125 10.49 25.19 10.28
N PHE A 126 10.21 25.33 8.99
CA PHE A 126 9.11 26.10 8.43
C PHE A 126 8.64 25.47 7.10
N PRO A 127 7.38 25.66 6.67
CA PRO A 127 6.90 25.18 5.37
C PRO A 127 7.81 25.63 4.21
N GLY A 128 8.22 24.70 3.36
CA GLY A 128 9.15 24.94 2.27
C GLY A 128 10.64 24.77 2.63
N LYS A 129 11.02 24.55 3.90
CA LYS A 129 12.41 24.18 4.24
C LYS A 129 12.70 22.78 3.65
N LYS A 130 13.76 22.70 2.84
CA LYS A 130 14.19 21.43 2.22
C LYS A 130 14.99 20.58 3.20
N ASP A 131 14.71 19.29 3.21
CA ASP A 131 15.48 18.29 3.91
C ASP A 131 16.45 17.60 2.94
N THR A 132 17.76 17.80 3.16
CA THR A 132 18.80 17.20 2.32
C THR A 132 19.35 15.88 2.86
N GLN A 133 18.85 15.44 4.03
CA GLN A 133 19.31 14.23 4.71
C GLN A 133 18.18 13.23 4.97
N ASN A 134 17.05 13.41 4.29
CA ASN A 134 15.92 12.49 4.36
C ASN A 134 16.35 11.11 3.83
N LEU A 135 15.97 10.03 4.52
CA LEU A 135 16.36 8.67 4.14
C LEU A 135 15.51 8.12 3.00
N LYS A 136 14.54 8.89 2.55
CA LYS A 136 13.68 8.60 1.42
C LYS A 136 12.71 7.42 1.66
N GLY A 137 11.78 7.24 0.76
CA GLY A 137 10.84 6.15 0.66
C GLY A 137 10.64 5.77 -0.79
N THR A 138 10.09 4.60 -1.05
CA THR A 138 9.78 4.18 -2.41
C THR A 138 8.37 4.57 -2.81
N LEU A 139 8.18 5.01 -4.05
CA LEU A 139 6.87 5.41 -4.55
C LEU A 139 6.18 4.29 -5.33
N ARG A 140 6.91 3.52 -6.15
CA ARG A 140 6.33 2.50 -7.01
C ARG A 140 7.15 1.21 -7.01
N THR A 141 8.36 1.26 -7.53
CA THR A 141 9.21 0.10 -7.74
C THR A 141 10.66 0.52 -7.75
N LEU A 142 11.53 -0.43 -7.48
CA LEU A 142 12.97 -0.25 -7.55
C LEU A 142 13.56 -0.79 -8.85
N ASP A 143 12.75 -1.13 -9.85
CA ASP A 143 13.17 -1.62 -11.18
C ASP A 143 14.43 -0.92 -11.66
N THR A 144 15.59 -1.52 -11.45
CA THR A 144 16.83 -0.86 -11.77
C THR A 144 17.98 -1.84 -11.86
N ASN A 145 18.89 -1.53 -12.74
CA ASN A 145 20.14 -2.24 -12.92
C ASN A 145 21.32 -1.58 -12.18
N ASN A 146 21.12 -0.39 -11.64
CA ASN A 146 22.17 0.36 -10.94
C ASN A 146 21.57 1.37 -9.96
N GLY A 147 20.81 0.96 -9.01
CA GLY A 147 20.25 1.69 -7.87
C GLY A 147 20.22 3.23 -7.87
N ASP A 148 21.21 3.86 -8.47
CA ASP A 148 21.39 5.31 -8.44
C ASP A 148 20.38 6.06 -9.32
N ALA A 149 19.89 5.45 -10.41
CA ALA A 149 18.93 6.08 -11.31
C ALA A 149 17.57 6.36 -10.62
N PHE A 150 17.21 5.55 -9.62
CA PHE A 150 15.94 5.68 -8.90
C PHE A 150 16.02 6.50 -7.61
N ARG A 151 17.20 6.60 -6.98
CA ARG A 151 17.36 7.39 -5.74
C ARG A 151 16.86 8.82 -5.88
N ASN A 152 17.06 9.42 -7.05
CA ASN A 152 16.62 10.80 -7.34
C ASN A 152 15.10 10.90 -7.59
N LYS A 153 14.39 9.78 -7.74
CA LYS A 153 12.94 9.71 -7.98
C LYS A 153 12.16 9.22 -6.75
N LEU A 154 12.83 8.89 -5.67
CA LEU A 154 12.18 8.50 -4.43
C LEU A 154 11.58 9.73 -3.75
N GLU A 155 10.37 9.57 -3.21
CA GLU A 155 9.76 10.59 -2.37
C GLU A 155 10.48 10.70 -1.00
N ASP A 156 10.22 11.77 -0.25
CA ASP A 156 10.73 11.90 1.10
C ASP A 156 10.00 10.91 2.02
N GLY A 157 10.78 10.21 2.84
CA GLY A 157 10.28 9.25 3.83
C GLY A 157 10.03 9.92 5.18
N VAL A 158 9.59 9.11 6.15
CA VAL A 158 9.17 9.55 7.49
C VAL A 158 10.31 9.72 8.49
N ILE A 159 11.55 9.44 8.10
CA ILE A 159 12.75 9.57 8.92
C ILE A 159 13.87 10.28 8.18
N SER A 160 14.68 11.04 8.91
CA SER A 160 15.80 11.82 8.36
C SER A 160 16.94 11.97 9.37
N ARG A 161 18.16 12.03 8.86
CA ARG A 161 19.33 12.38 9.66
C ARG A 161 19.32 13.83 10.13
N SER A 162 18.50 14.70 9.50
CA SER A 162 18.24 16.06 9.98
C SER A 162 17.43 16.10 11.29
N GLY A 163 16.90 14.95 11.76
CA GLY A 163 16.12 14.83 12.98
C GLY A 163 14.67 15.32 12.86
N TRP A 164 14.22 15.60 11.64
CA TRP A 164 12.83 15.93 11.33
C TRP A 164 12.42 15.40 9.96
N ALA A 165 11.15 15.20 9.76
CA ALA A 165 10.56 14.87 8.47
C ALA A 165 9.21 15.57 8.30
N VAL A 166 8.74 15.66 7.07
CA VAL A 166 7.41 16.20 6.74
C VAL A 166 6.70 15.23 5.81
N ILE A 167 5.47 14.90 6.15
CA ILE A 167 4.56 14.28 5.20
C ILE A 167 3.77 15.43 4.57
N ASP A 168 3.96 15.63 3.28
CA ASP A 168 3.17 16.57 2.51
C ASP A 168 2.01 15.81 1.87
N ASP A 169 0.84 15.95 2.50
CA ASP A 169 -0.41 15.34 2.09
C ASP A 169 -1.31 16.30 1.30
N SER A 170 -0.76 17.44 0.88
CA SER A 170 -1.48 18.43 0.07
C SER A 170 -1.84 17.89 -1.30
N TRP A 171 -3.01 18.26 -1.82
CA TRP A 171 -3.36 17.92 -3.21
C TRP A 171 -2.39 18.54 -4.24
N SER A 172 -1.88 19.74 -3.96
CA SER A 172 -0.91 20.42 -4.81
C SER A 172 0.43 19.68 -4.95
N ASN A 173 0.72 18.76 -4.04
CA ASN A 173 1.96 17.96 -4.08
C ASN A 173 1.84 16.85 -5.13
N VAL A 174 2.46 17.09 -6.28
CA VAL A 174 2.61 16.09 -7.35
C VAL A 174 3.79 15.20 -7.04
N ARG A 175 3.53 13.92 -6.86
CA ARG A 175 4.55 12.90 -6.58
C ARG A 175 5.40 12.61 -7.82
N PRO A 176 6.57 11.94 -7.66
CA PRO A 176 7.45 11.64 -8.80
C PRO A 176 6.82 10.80 -9.90
N ASP A 177 5.76 10.04 -9.64
CA ASP A 177 4.99 9.27 -10.61
C ASP A 177 3.79 10.05 -11.21
N GLY A 178 3.66 11.31 -10.88
CA GLY A 178 2.55 12.16 -11.35
C GLY A 178 1.27 12.04 -10.54
N SER A 179 1.22 11.17 -9.54
CA SER A 179 0.03 10.99 -8.70
C SER A 179 -0.11 12.07 -7.63
N ARG A 180 -1.30 12.13 -7.03
CA ARG A 180 -1.63 13.03 -5.91
C ARG A 180 -2.27 12.27 -4.76
N SER A 181 -2.32 12.88 -3.57
CA SER A 181 -3.00 12.31 -2.41
C SER A 181 -4.49 12.65 -2.44
N PHE A 182 -5.31 11.65 -2.77
CA PHE A 182 -6.76 11.74 -2.68
C PHE A 182 -7.27 11.58 -1.24
N ALA A 183 -8.51 12.02 -1.02
CA ALA A 183 -9.27 11.62 0.15
C ALA A 183 -9.97 10.27 -0.12
N MET A 184 -10.36 9.59 0.97
CA MET A 184 -11.13 8.35 0.94
C MET A 184 -12.28 8.43 1.94
N GLU A 185 -13.39 7.82 1.59
CA GLU A 185 -14.57 7.72 2.46
C GLU A 185 -15.26 6.36 2.30
N PRO A 186 -15.97 5.87 3.32
CA PRO A 186 -16.69 4.61 3.24
C PRO A 186 -17.64 4.59 2.04
N ASN A 187 -17.55 3.56 1.22
CA ASN A 187 -18.43 3.32 0.09
C ASN A 187 -19.21 2.02 0.31
N ALA A 188 -20.54 2.13 0.47
CA ALA A 188 -21.40 0.98 0.73
C ALA A 188 -21.47 0.00 -0.45
N GLU A 189 -21.32 0.50 -1.68
CA GLU A 189 -21.32 -0.35 -2.86
C GLU A 189 -20.05 -1.19 -2.96
N ALA A 190 -18.87 -0.59 -2.71
CA ALA A 190 -17.60 -1.29 -2.73
C ALA A 190 -17.36 -2.13 -1.45
N GLY A 191 -18.03 -1.79 -0.34
CA GLY A 191 -17.79 -2.42 0.96
C GLY A 191 -16.45 -2.07 1.60
N MET A 192 -15.81 -1.00 1.15
CA MET A 192 -14.53 -0.48 1.64
C MET A 192 -14.45 1.03 1.40
N ASP A 193 -13.43 1.67 1.97
CA ASP A 193 -13.15 3.07 1.66
C ASP A 193 -12.82 3.25 0.18
N TRP A 194 -13.39 4.30 -0.43
CA TRP A 194 -13.24 4.59 -1.84
C TRP A 194 -12.72 5.99 -2.06
N VAL A 195 -12.01 6.17 -3.17
CA VAL A 195 -11.43 7.46 -3.57
C VAL A 195 -12.50 8.53 -3.75
N THR A 196 -12.21 9.73 -3.25
CA THR A 196 -13.07 10.92 -3.37
C THR A 196 -12.22 12.18 -3.41
N ASP A 197 -12.83 13.29 -3.82
CA ASP A 197 -12.16 14.59 -3.86
C ASP A 197 -11.82 15.12 -2.46
N ARG A 198 -10.73 15.86 -2.39
CA ARG A 198 -10.33 16.63 -1.20
C ARG A 198 -11.31 17.77 -0.93
N ALA A 199 -11.47 18.12 0.34
CA ALA A 199 -12.32 19.23 0.77
C ALA A 199 -11.91 20.59 0.17
N ASP A 200 -10.61 20.79 -0.04
CA ASP A 200 -10.01 21.94 -0.72
C ASP A 200 -8.72 21.49 -1.43
N LYS A 201 -8.71 21.55 -2.77
CA LYS A 201 -7.55 21.15 -3.58
C LYS A 201 -6.41 22.16 -3.53
N ASP A 202 -6.68 23.38 -3.11
CA ASP A 202 -5.67 24.44 -2.95
C ASP A 202 -5.10 24.50 -1.53
N ALA A 203 -5.59 23.64 -0.62
CA ALA A 203 -5.10 23.61 0.75
C ALA A 203 -3.69 23.04 0.87
N LEU A 204 -2.89 23.65 1.77
CA LEU A 204 -1.67 23.06 2.31
C LEU A 204 -2.06 22.09 3.45
N ASP A 205 -1.51 20.88 3.46
CA ASP A 205 -1.76 19.85 4.47
C ASP A 205 -0.47 19.07 4.78
N LEU A 206 0.21 19.50 5.84
CA LEU A 206 1.53 18.99 6.23
C LEU A 206 1.47 18.33 7.61
N TYR A 207 2.18 17.21 7.76
CA TYR A 207 2.45 16.60 9.06
C TYR A 207 3.92 16.77 9.37
N PHE A 208 4.25 17.62 10.34
CA PHE A 208 5.60 17.81 10.84
C PHE A 208 5.93 16.77 11.90
N LEU A 209 7.05 16.08 11.74
CA LEU A 209 7.59 15.04 12.62
C LEU A 209 8.95 15.53 13.18
N GLY A 210 9.02 15.90 14.45
CA GLY A 210 10.22 16.43 15.11
C GLY A 210 10.80 15.46 16.16
N TYR A 211 11.12 14.22 15.76
CA TYR A 211 11.53 13.15 16.65
C TYR A 211 13.05 13.13 16.96
N GLY A 212 13.82 14.07 16.40
CA GLY A 212 15.27 13.98 16.50
C GLY A 212 15.77 12.70 15.83
N HIS A 213 16.60 11.94 16.54
CA HIS A 213 17.10 10.64 16.05
C HIS A 213 16.36 9.44 16.68
N ASP A 214 15.21 9.64 17.30
CA ASP A 214 14.35 8.55 17.76
C ASP A 214 13.50 8.01 16.60
N TYR A 215 14.16 7.35 15.65
CA TYR A 215 13.54 6.80 14.45
C TYR A 215 12.47 5.75 14.75
N LYS A 216 12.66 4.93 15.79
CA LYS A 216 11.68 3.92 16.18
C LYS A 216 10.39 4.56 16.64
N ARG A 217 10.48 5.64 17.42
CA ARG A 217 9.31 6.39 17.87
C ARG A 217 8.62 7.09 16.71
N ALA A 218 9.39 7.70 15.78
CA ALA A 218 8.85 8.33 14.58
C ALA A 218 8.02 7.34 13.74
N ILE A 219 8.55 6.13 13.48
CA ILE A 219 7.85 5.07 12.74
C ILE A 219 6.63 4.58 13.52
N ALA A 220 6.75 4.36 14.83
CA ALA A 220 5.64 3.90 15.66
C ALA A 220 4.48 4.90 15.68
N ASP A 221 4.74 6.20 15.81
CA ASP A 221 3.71 7.23 15.79
C ASP A 221 3.20 7.49 14.37
N PHE A 222 4.03 7.33 13.34
CA PHE A 222 3.58 7.33 11.95
C PHE A 222 2.55 6.23 11.68
N THR A 223 2.82 5.00 12.08
CA THR A 223 1.86 3.90 11.86
C THR A 223 0.55 4.08 12.63
N ARG A 224 0.53 4.85 13.72
CA ARG A 224 -0.72 5.21 14.42
C ARG A 224 -1.61 6.13 13.59
N ILE A 225 -1.05 7.02 12.78
CA ILE A 225 -1.83 7.92 11.92
C ILE A 225 -2.03 7.35 10.51
N ALA A 226 -1.02 6.69 9.96
CA ALA A 226 -1.05 6.15 8.59
C ALA A 226 -1.67 4.76 8.49
N GLY A 227 -2.03 4.15 9.61
CA GLY A 227 -2.53 2.78 9.70
C GLY A 227 -1.43 1.78 10.03
N GLU A 228 -1.84 0.68 10.61
CA GLU A 228 -0.92 -0.40 11.02
C GLU A 228 -0.44 -1.21 9.82
N ILE A 229 0.73 -1.83 9.99
CA ILE A 229 1.22 -2.86 9.07
C ILE A 229 0.52 -4.17 9.45
N PRO A 230 -0.35 -4.75 8.62
CA PRO A 230 -1.02 -6.00 8.94
C PRO A 230 -0.02 -7.15 9.08
N LEU A 231 -0.26 -8.08 9.99
CA LEU A 231 0.56 -9.27 10.10
C LEU A 231 0.21 -10.25 8.95
N PRO A 232 1.14 -10.55 8.04
CA PRO A 232 0.85 -11.44 6.92
C PRO A 232 0.74 -12.91 7.37
N PRO A 233 0.27 -13.83 6.50
CA PRO A 233 0.35 -15.26 6.73
C PRO A 233 1.78 -15.72 6.94
N LYS A 234 1.97 -16.81 7.71
CA LYS A 234 3.30 -17.30 8.07
C LYS A 234 4.13 -17.74 6.85
N TYR A 235 3.50 -18.32 5.85
CA TYR A 235 4.17 -18.84 4.66
C TYR A 235 4.88 -17.77 3.83
N VAL A 236 4.50 -16.49 3.95
CA VAL A 236 5.19 -15.41 3.21
C VAL A 236 6.63 -15.20 3.66
N PHE A 237 6.99 -15.68 4.84
CA PHE A 237 8.37 -15.63 5.36
C PHE A 237 9.22 -16.84 4.96
N GLY A 238 8.65 -17.78 4.23
CA GLY A 238 9.35 -18.95 3.72
C GLY A 238 9.99 -18.73 2.36
N TYR A 239 10.38 -19.83 1.74
CA TYR A 239 10.97 -19.79 0.40
C TYR A 239 9.88 -19.83 -0.66
N TRP A 240 9.97 -18.93 -1.62
CA TRP A 240 9.08 -18.82 -2.78
C TRP A 240 9.84 -19.28 -4.02
N TYR A 241 9.29 -20.27 -4.75
CA TYR A 241 9.74 -20.58 -6.09
C TYR A 241 9.03 -19.65 -7.07
N SER A 242 9.80 -18.78 -7.72
CA SER A 242 9.29 -17.83 -8.72
C SER A 242 10.32 -17.68 -9.82
N ARG A 243 9.90 -17.87 -11.06
CA ARG A 243 10.73 -17.64 -12.25
C ARG A 243 9.85 -17.43 -13.47
N TYR A 244 10.11 -16.35 -14.21
CA TYR A 244 9.52 -16.18 -15.54
C TYR A 244 10.14 -17.21 -16.52
N TRP A 245 9.34 -18.16 -16.97
CA TRP A 245 9.72 -19.21 -17.91
C TRP A 245 8.47 -19.90 -18.46
N HIS A 246 8.54 -20.47 -19.67
CA HIS A 246 7.47 -21.25 -20.28
C HIS A 246 7.30 -22.61 -19.61
N TYR A 247 6.92 -22.62 -18.36
CA TYR A 247 6.67 -23.84 -17.64
C TYR A 247 5.33 -24.47 -18.03
N THR A 248 5.35 -25.81 -18.10
CA THR A 248 4.16 -26.64 -18.15
C THR A 248 3.75 -27.09 -16.75
N ASP A 249 2.56 -27.67 -16.63
CA ASP A 249 2.14 -28.32 -15.38
C ASP A 249 3.09 -29.48 -14.98
N ASP A 250 3.64 -30.23 -15.94
CA ASP A 250 4.64 -31.28 -15.68
C ASP A 250 5.98 -30.70 -15.19
N ASP A 251 6.38 -29.53 -15.66
CA ASP A 251 7.57 -28.86 -15.15
C ASP A 251 7.39 -28.45 -13.68
N PHE A 252 6.22 -27.96 -13.29
CA PHE A 252 5.93 -27.66 -11.89
C PHE A 252 5.92 -28.91 -11.01
N ARG A 253 5.35 -30.03 -11.49
CA ARG A 253 5.44 -31.33 -10.79
C ARG A 253 6.90 -31.77 -10.59
N LYS A 254 7.72 -31.60 -11.63
CA LYS A 254 9.16 -31.87 -11.53
C LYS A 254 9.86 -30.95 -10.51
N ILE A 255 9.55 -29.65 -10.50
CA ILE A 255 10.10 -28.68 -9.54
C ILE A 255 9.73 -29.09 -8.10
N MET A 256 8.47 -29.41 -7.83
CA MET A 256 8.04 -29.86 -6.50
C MET A 256 8.78 -31.15 -6.10
N HIS A 257 8.91 -32.11 -7.02
CA HIS A 257 9.67 -33.34 -6.78
C HIS A 257 11.14 -33.05 -6.45
N ASP A 258 11.79 -32.18 -7.21
CA ASP A 258 13.20 -31.84 -7.04
C ASP A 258 13.44 -31.11 -5.70
N LEU A 259 12.58 -30.16 -5.33
CA LEU A 259 12.66 -29.47 -4.04
C LEU A 259 12.52 -30.47 -2.88
N LYS A 260 11.53 -31.36 -2.96
CA LYS A 260 11.27 -32.37 -1.93
C LYS A 260 12.43 -33.36 -1.81
N SER A 261 12.92 -33.89 -2.94
CA SER A 261 14.01 -34.88 -3.00
C SER A 261 15.31 -34.31 -2.46
N ASN A 262 15.57 -33.04 -2.70
CA ASN A 262 16.76 -32.34 -2.21
C ASN A 262 16.56 -31.71 -0.82
N LYS A 263 15.40 -31.92 -0.18
CA LYS A 263 15.05 -31.39 1.15
C LYS A 263 15.16 -29.88 1.23
N VAL A 264 14.81 -29.19 0.15
CA VAL A 264 14.69 -27.73 0.08
C VAL A 264 13.27 -27.37 0.52
N PRO A 265 13.10 -26.73 1.69
CA PRO A 265 11.76 -26.28 2.10
C PRO A 265 11.32 -25.13 1.20
N ALA A 266 10.10 -25.20 0.72
CA ALA A 266 9.46 -24.11 -0.01
C ALA A 266 8.01 -23.99 0.45
N ASP A 267 7.50 -22.78 0.48
CA ASP A 267 6.17 -22.48 1.00
C ASP A 267 5.24 -21.96 -0.10
N VAL A 268 5.78 -21.34 -1.16
CA VAL A 268 4.98 -20.73 -2.22
C VAL A 268 5.48 -21.15 -3.60
N MET A 269 4.53 -21.49 -4.46
CA MET A 269 4.73 -21.65 -5.91
C MET A 269 4.08 -20.48 -6.64
N VAL A 270 4.91 -19.69 -7.32
CA VAL A 270 4.45 -18.59 -8.17
C VAL A 270 4.41 -19.04 -9.61
N ILE A 271 3.26 -18.90 -10.24
CA ILE A 271 3.10 -19.13 -11.69
C ILE A 271 3.08 -17.73 -12.34
N ASP A 272 4.12 -17.46 -13.11
CA ASP A 272 4.30 -16.18 -13.78
C ASP A 272 3.38 -16.05 -15.00
N MET A 273 3.39 -14.93 -15.69
CA MET A 273 2.39 -14.49 -16.66
C MET A 273 2.03 -15.49 -17.77
N ASP A 274 2.84 -16.52 -18.03
CA ASP A 274 2.52 -17.55 -19.01
C ASP A 274 1.40 -18.52 -18.56
N TRP A 275 0.86 -18.35 -17.35
CA TRP A 275 -0.33 -19.09 -16.93
C TRP A 275 -1.55 -18.75 -17.80
N HIS A 276 -1.61 -17.53 -18.35
CA HIS A 276 -2.65 -17.10 -19.28
C HIS A 276 -2.11 -16.97 -20.71
N TRP A 277 -3.01 -16.86 -21.67
CA TRP A 277 -2.65 -16.59 -23.05
C TRP A 277 -2.08 -15.19 -23.19
N ASN A 278 -0.83 -15.07 -23.65
CA ASN A 278 -0.13 -13.78 -23.75
C ASN A 278 0.39 -13.45 -25.16
N GLY A 279 0.12 -14.29 -26.13
CA GLY A 279 0.48 -14.06 -27.52
C GLY A 279 1.94 -14.31 -27.90
N ASN A 280 2.80 -14.62 -26.95
CA ASN A 280 4.23 -14.81 -27.20
C ASN A 280 4.55 -16.15 -27.86
N GLU A 281 3.66 -17.13 -27.81
CA GLU A 281 4.00 -18.53 -28.04
C GLU A 281 3.32 -19.16 -29.23
N ASP A 282 2.33 -18.52 -29.86
CA ASP A 282 1.54 -19.24 -30.84
C ASP A 282 0.82 -18.37 -31.88
N SER A 283 0.74 -18.95 -33.09
CA SER A 283 -0.09 -18.41 -34.16
C SER A 283 -1.61 -18.44 -33.87
N GLN A 284 -2.04 -19.14 -32.82
CA GLN A 284 -3.46 -19.14 -32.39
C GLN A 284 -3.83 -17.93 -31.52
N SER A 285 -2.86 -17.32 -30.87
CA SER A 285 -3.03 -16.06 -30.10
C SER A 285 -2.81 -14.81 -30.95
N LYS A 286 -2.90 -14.91 -32.29
CA LYS A 286 -2.79 -13.76 -33.20
C LYS A 286 -3.83 -12.71 -32.86
N GLY A 287 -3.37 -11.53 -32.45
CA GLY A 287 -4.21 -10.40 -32.03
C GLY A 287 -4.43 -10.29 -30.51
N VAL A 288 -3.93 -11.23 -29.73
CA VAL A 288 -3.88 -11.16 -28.28
C VAL A 288 -2.41 -11.13 -27.92
N GLY A 289 -1.84 -9.97 -27.90
CA GLY A 289 -0.47 -9.76 -27.44
C GLY A 289 -0.48 -8.90 -26.21
N GLY A 290 0.36 -9.20 -25.27
CA GLY A 290 0.52 -8.35 -24.11
C GLY A 290 0.60 -9.13 -22.81
N TRP A 291 0.79 -8.35 -21.77
CA TRP A 291 0.99 -8.89 -20.44
C TRP A 291 -0.34 -9.14 -19.70
N THR A 292 -1.45 -8.62 -20.21
CA THR A 292 -2.78 -8.77 -19.62
C THR A 292 -3.52 -9.97 -20.21
N GLY A 293 -3.96 -10.88 -19.35
CA GLY A 293 -4.80 -12.02 -19.71
C GLY A 293 -5.45 -12.66 -18.49
N TRP A 294 -6.56 -13.38 -18.72
CA TRP A 294 -7.39 -13.94 -17.65
C TRP A 294 -7.82 -15.39 -17.90
N SER A 295 -7.55 -15.92 -19.07
CA SER A 295 -7.88 -17.30 -19.41
C SER A 295 -6.65 -18.18 -19.36
N TRP A 296 -6.75 -19.32 -18.68
CA TRP A 296 -5.64 -20.28 -18.62
C TRP A 296 -5.12 -20.65 -20.00
N ASN A 297 -3.81 -20.62 -20.16
CA ASN A 297 -3.13 -21.21 -21.30
C ASN A 297 -3.18 -22.75 -21.18
N THR A 298 -4.25 -23.33 -21.71
CA THR A 298 -4.51 -24.76 -21.59
C THR A 298 -3.52 -25.64 -22.33
N ARG A 299 -2.59 -25.08 -23.09
CA ARG A 299 -1.46 -25.84 -23.68
C ARG A 299 -0.37 -26.10 -22.67
N LEU A 300 -0.06 -25.10 -21.84
CA LEU A 300 0.92 -25.23 -20.76
C LEU A 300 0.27 -25.87 -19.52
N PHE A 301 -0.96 -25.49 -19.24
CA PHE A 301 -1.72 -25.92 -18.06
C PHE A 301 -3.07 -26.55 -18.50
N PRO A 302 -3.07 -27.80 -19.00
CA PRO A 302 -4.28 -28.44 -19.50
C PRO A 302 -5.32 -28.74 -18.41
N ARG A 303 -4.90 -28.83 -17.16
CA ARG A 303 -5.74 -29.08 -15.98
C ARG A 303 -5.27 -28.22 -14.80
N PRO A 304 -5.51 -26.90 -14.83
CA PRO A 304 -4.94 -25.99 -13.85
C PRO A 304 -5.42 -26.27 -12.41
N GLU A 305 -6.71 -26.51 -12.20
CA GLU A 305 -7.27 -26.88 -10.88
C GLU A 305 -6.54 -28.09 -10.29
N ALA A 306 -6.32 -29.14 -11.07
CA ALA A 306 -5.63 -30.33 -10.60
C ALA A 306 -4.17 -30.05 -10.20
N LEU A 307 -3.48 -29.15 -10.91
CA LEU A 307 -2.13 -28.74 -10.56
C LEU A 307 -2.12 -27.95 -9.24
N LEU A 308 -3.05 -27.01 -9.07
CA LEU A 308 -3.15 -26.20 -7.84
C LEU A 308 -3.50 -27.09 -6.64
N ASP A 309 -4.41 -28.07 -6.81
CA ASP A 309 -4.72 -29.06 -5.79
C ASP A 309 -3.51 -29.91 -5.40
N GLU A 310 -2.70 -30.35 -6.38
CA GLU A 310 -1.45 -31.08 -6.15
C GLU A 310 -0.44 -30.23 -5.37
N MET A 311 -0.31 -28.93 -5.70
CA MET A 311 0.53 -27.99 -4.96
C MET A 311 0.08 -27.86 -3.50
N HIS A 312 -1.22 -27.67 -3.27
CA HIS A 312 -1.79 -27.62 -1.93
C HIS A 312 -1.59 -28.93 -1.14
N ALA A 313 -1.80 -30.09 -1.80
CA ALA A 313 -1.59 -31.39 -1.15
C ALA A 313 -0.14 -31.63 -0.70
N GLU A 314 0.82 -31.02 -1.39
CA GLU A 314 2.25 -31.05 -1.02
C GLU A 314 2.61 -29.92 0.00
N GLY A 315 1.66 -29.06 0.38
CA GLY A 315 1.81 -28.01 1.40
C GLY A 315 2.26 -26.66 0.86
N TYR A 316 2.25 -26.43 -0.44
CA TYR A 316 2.56 -25.15 -1.05
C TYR A 316 1.34 -24.24 -1.09
N HIS A 317 1.57 -22.95 -1.04
CA HIS A 317 0.61 -21.92 -1.42
C HIS A 317 0.87 -21.45 -2.84
N THR A 318 -0.17 -20.95 -3.50
CA THR A 318 -0.11 -20.62 -4.93
C THR A 318 -0.35 -19.13 -5.16
N SER A 319 0.36 -18.57 -6.13
CA SER A 319 0.18 -17.19 -6.56
C SER A 319 0.28 -17.09 -8.08
N LEU A 320 -0.66 -16.36 -8.67
CA LEU A 320 -0.62 -16.03 -10.11
C LEU A 320 -0.18 -14.58 -10.28
N ASN A 321 0.71 -14.36 -11.27
CA ASN A 321 1.13 -13.04 -11.70
C ASN A 321 0.04 -12.39 -12.57
N ILE A 322 -0.27 -11.12 -12.35
CA ILE A 322 -1.22 -10.36 -13.16
C ILE A 322 -0.70 -8.98 -13.56
N HIS A 323 -1.02 -8.59 -14.80
CA HIS A 323 -0.77 -7.28 -15.38
C HIS A 323 -2.10 -6.73 -15.94
N PRO A 324 -2.94 -6.10 -15.14
CA PRO A 324 -4.35 -5.87 -15.50
C PRO A 324 -4.60 -4.66 -16.42
N ALA A 325 -3.58 -3.92 -16.81
CA ALA A 325 -3.70 -2.60 -17.44
C ALA A 325 -4.51 -2.55 -18.74
N ASP A 326 -4.51 -3.62 -19.53
CA ASP A 326 -5.21 -3.65 -20.82
C ASP A 326 -6.66 -4.15 -20.70
N GLY A 327 -7.14 -4.36 -19.47
CA GLY A 327 -8.53 -4.71 -19.21
C GLY A 327 -8.90 -6.15 -19.56
N VAL A 328 -10.08 -6.38 -20.13
CA VAL A 328 -10.58 -7.72 -20.44
C VAL A 328 -10.87 -7.85 -21.93
N ASN A 329 -9.95 -8.45 -22.66
CA ASN A 329 -10.01 -8.57 -24.11
C ASN A 329 -11.00 -9.69 -24.54
N PRO A 330 -11.88 -9.47 -25.54
CA PRO A 330 -12.86 -10.46 -25.97
C PRO A 330 -12.26 -11.67 -26.70
N VAL A 331 -11.03 -11.57 -27.20
CA VAL A 331 -10.36 -12.67 -27.90
C VAL A 331 -9.59 -13.54 -26.92
N GLU A 332 -8.84 -12.94 -26.02
CA GLU A 332 -8.09 -13.66 -24.98
C GLU A 332 -9.04 -14.26 -23.92
N SER A 333 -10.00 -13.46 -23.44
CA SER A 333 -10.91 -13.84 -22.35
C SER A 333 -12.38 -13.76 -22.77
N PRO A 334 -12.83 -14.51 -23.78
CA PRO A 334 -14.15 -14.34 -24.39
C PRO A 334 -15.32 -14.58 -23.43
N ARG A 335 -15.15 -15.49 -22.48
CA ARG A 335 -16.17 -15.83 -21.48
C ARG A 335 -16.29 -14.71 -20.42
N PHE A 336 -15.19 -14.28 -19.88
CA PHE A 336 -15.13 -13.22 -18.88
C PHE A 336 -15.62 -11.88 -19.46
N ASN A 337 -15.16 -11.53 -20.64
CA ASN A 337 -15.62 -10.33 -21.36
C ASN A 337 -17.14 -10.35 -21.54
N ARG A 338 -17.73 -11.44 -22.06
CA ARG A 338 -19.20 -11.54 -22.23
C ARG A 338 -19.95 -11.41 -20.91
N ASN A 339 -19.45 -12.03 -19.83
CA ASN A 339 -20.11 -11.98 -18.53
C ASN A 339 -20.11 -10.57 -17.96
N MET A 340 -18.96 -9.90 -17.99
CA MET A 340 -18.85 -8.53 -17.52
C MET A 340 -19.66 -7.55 -18.36
N ARG A 341 -19.65 -7.68 -19.70
CA ARG A 341 -20.51 -6.82 -20.56
C ARG A 341 -22.00 -7.02 -20.31
N ARG A 342 -22.43 -8.22 -19.92
CA ARG A 342 -23.83 -8.45 -19.53
C ARG A 342 -24.21 -7.68 -18.27
N GLU A 343 -23.30 -7.50 -17.34
CA GLU A 343 -23.50 -6.76 -16.08
C GLU A 343 -23.32 -5.24 -16.24
N LEU A 344 -22.27 -4.83 -16.95
CA LEU A 344 -21.83 -3.44 -17.06
C LEU A 344 -22.39 -2.70 -18.30
N GLY A 345 -22.97 -3.45 -19.26
CA GLY A 345 -23.31 -2.90 -20.56
C GLY A 345 -22.06 -2.47 -21.34
N GLU A 346 -22.18 -1.41 -22.12
CA GLU A 346 -21.07 -0.88 -22.93
C GLU A 346 -20.30 0.27 -22.25
N LYS A 347 -20.58 0.56 -20.98
CA LYS A 347 -20.01 1.71 -20.24
C LYS A 347 -18.48 1.76 -20.29
N TYR A 348 -17.84 0.59 -20.21
CA TYR A 348 -16.39 0.47 -20.18
C TYR A 348 -15.82 -0.22 -21.43
N THR A 349 -16.62 -0.37 -22.50
CA THR A 349 -16.22 -1.15 -23.66
C THR A 349 -15.65 -0.25 -24.75
N ASP A 350 -14.45 -0.59 -25.23
CA ASP A 350 -13.79 0.05 -26.35
C ASP A 350 -14.34 -0.45 -27.71
N PRO A 351 -14.07 0.25 -28.82
CA PRO A 351 -14.58 -0.13 -30.14
C PRO A 351 -14.19 -1.53 -30.61
N ASP A 352 -13.09 -2.09 -30.12
CA ASP A 352 -12.65 -3.47 -30.40
C ASP A 352 -13.33 -4.53 -29.51
N GLY A 353 -14.20 -4.10 -28.59
CA GLY A 353 -14.91 -4.94 -27.66
C GLY A 353 -14.16 -5.22 -26.35
N THR A 354 -12.98 -4.67 -26.17
CA THR A 354 -12.22 -4.78 -24.90
C THR A 354 -12.90 -3.98 -23.81
N ILE A 355 -13.07 -4.56 -22.64
CA ILE A 355 -13.51 -3.83 -21.45
C ILE A 355 -12.26 -3.18 -20.84
N ARG A 356 -12.24 -1.83 -20.90
CA ARG A 356 -11.11 -1.04 -20.34
C ARG A 356 -10.93 -1.30 -18.86
N TRP A 357 -9.68 -1.26 -18.43
CA TRP A 357 -9.36 -1.27 -17.00
C TRP A 357 -9.91 -0.02 -16.32
N SER A 358 -10.82 -0.19 -15.37
CA SER A 358 -11.57 0.89 -14.71
C SER A 358 -11.82 0.55 -13.23
N ILE A 359 -10.78 0.05 -12.55
CA ILE A 359 -10.85 -0.44 -11.15
C ILE A 359 -11.18 0.67 -10.13
N ASP A 360 -11.13 1.92 -10.52
CA ASP A 360 -11.51 3.09 -9.76
C ASP A 360 -13.04 3.32 -9.72
N TYR A 361 -13.83 2.48 -10.41
CA TYR A 361 -15.30 2.48 -10.32
C TYR A 361 -15.82 1.24 -9.55
N PRO A 362 -16.69 1.44 -8.55
CA PRO A 362 -17.21 0.34 -7.71
C PRO A 362 -17.95 -0.76 -8.49
N ASP A 363 -18.73 -0.39 -9.50
CA ASP A 363 -19.45 -1.36 -10.34
C ASP A 363 -18.51 -2.22 -11.19
N PHE A 364 -17.45 -1.60 -11.75
CA PHE A 364 -16.40 -2.34 -12.45
C PHE A 364 -15.68 -3.30 -11.50
N TYR A 365 -15.21 -2.80 -10.35
CA TYR A 365 -14.56 -3.62 -9.32
C TYR A 365 -15.40 -4.86 -9.00
N LYS A 366 -16.68 -4.69 -8.68
CA LYS A 366 -17.55 -5.81 -8.32
C LYS A 366 -17.71 -6.82 -9.43
N SER A 367 -17.92 -6.35 -10.67
CA SER A 367 -18.07 -7.25 -11.81
C SER A 367 -16.77 -7.99 -12.13
N PHE A 368 -15.63 -7.31 -12.08
CA PHE A 368 -14.31 -7.89 -12.33
C PHE A 368 -13.97 -8.97 -11.29
N PHE A 369 -14.10 -8.64 -10.01
CA PHE A 369 -13.80 -9.61 -8.94
C PHE A 369 -14.75 -10.80 -8.98
N LYS A 370 -16.04 -10.59 -9.16
CA LYS A 370 -17.04 -11.67 -9.25
C LYS A 370 -16.78 -12.62 -10.41
N ASN A 371 -16.48 -12.09 -11.60
CA ASN A 371 -16.42 -12.88 -12.82
C ASN A 371 -15.03 -13.47 -13.12
N ILE A 372 -13.96 -12.89 -12.55
CA ILE A 372 -12.58 -13.29 -12.87
C ILE A 372 -11.85 -13.73 -11.60
N ILE A 373 -11.69 -12.82 -10.64
CA ILE A 373 -10.83 -13.07 -9.48
C ILE A 373 -11.36 -14.25 -8.65
N ARG A 374 -12.67 -14.27 -8.36
CA ARG A 374 -13.28 -15.35 -7.55
C ARG A 374 -13.16 -16.72 -8.23
N GLU A 375 -13.29 -16.79 -9.55
CA GLU A 375 -13.16 -18.06 -10.25
C GLU A 375 -11.75 -18.64 -10.06
N HIS A 376 -10.70 -17.84 -10.26
CA HIS A 376 -9.34 -18.34 -10.07
C HIS A 376 -8.99 -18.59 -8.60
N GLU A 377 -9.59 -17.88 -7.67
CA GLU A 377 -9.49 -18.18 -6.24
C GLU A 377 -10.17 -19.51 -5.88
N ASP A 378 -11.33 -19.80 -6.47
CA ASP A 378 -12.06 -21.06 -6.32
C ASP A 378 -11.32 -22.24 -6.97
N GLU A 379 -10.58 -21.99 -8.06
CA GLU A 379 -9.68 -22.96 -8.71
C GLU A 379 -8.43 -23.29 -7.87
N GLY A 380 -8.08 -22.45 -6.85
CA GLY A 380 -6.97 -22.71 -5.93
C GLY A 380 -5.90 -21.62 -5.87
N THR A 381 -6.12 -20.43 -6.42
CA THR A 381 -5.20 -19.32 -6.23
C THR A 381 -5.31 -18.77 -4.80
N ASP A 382 -4.23 -18.82 -4.03
CA ASP A 382 -4.23 -18.34 -2.64
C ASP A 382 -4.15 -16.83 -2.53
N PHE A 383 -3.32 -16.20 -3.36
CA PHE A 383 -3.16 -14.75 -3.40
C PHE A 383 -2.60 -14.29 -4.75
N TRP A 384 -2.58 -12.98 -4.99
CA TRP A 384 -2.25 -12.38 -6.27
C TRP A 384 -0.89 -11.70 -6.25
N TRP A 385 -0.08 -11.92 -7.30
CA TRP A 385 1.06 -11.08 -7.61
C TRP A 385 0.64 -9.98 -8.58
N ILE A 386 0.46 -8.77 -8.06
CA ILE A 386 0.03 -7.60 -8.81
C ILE A 386 1.24 -6.90 -9.38
N ASP A 387 1.58 -7.23 -10.60
CA ASP A 387 2.77 -6.72 -11.28
C ASP A 387 2.38 -5.57 -12.24
N TRP A 388 2.04 -4.42 -11.63
CA TRP A 388 1.57 -3.26 -12.36
C TRP A 388 2.73 -2.42 -12.86
N GLN A 389 3.01 -2.41 -14.17
CA GLN A 389 4.09 -1.64 -14.79
C GLN A 389 3.60 -0.59 -15.79
N GLN A 390 2.39 -0.73 -16.34
CA GLN A 390 1.95 -0.06 -17.55
C GLN A 390 1.57 1.40 -17.35
N HIS A 391 0.81 1.72 -16.31
CA HIS A 391 0.32 3.08 -16.06
C HIS A 391 0.76 3.58 -14.70
N LEU A 392 1.11 4.87 -14.62
CA LEU A 392 1.46 5.52 -13.38
C LEU A 392 0.23 6.08 -12.69
N THR A 393 -0.70 6.65 -13.49
CA THR A 393 -1.97 7.20 -13.02
C THR A 393 -3.13 6.63 -13.81
N SER A 394 -4.32 6.59 -13.19
CA SER A 394 -5.55 6.14 -13.83
C SER A 394 -5.88 6.97 -15.09
N LYS A 395 -6.41 6.28 -16.10
CA LYS A 395 -6.96 6.92 -17.29
C LYS A 395 -8.37 7.49 -17.03
N GLU A 396 -9.09 6.89 -16.10
CA GLU A 396 -10.49 7.25 -15.80
C GLU A 396 -10.56 8.33 -14.71
N THR A 397 -9.72 8.25 -13.68
CA THR A 397 -9.59 9.24 -12.62
C THR A 397 -8.20 9.90 -12.69
N PRO A 398 -8.08 11.07 -13.34
CA PRO A 398 -6.80 11.76 -13.47
C PRO A 398 -6.09 11.98 -12.13
N ASP A 399 -4.77 11.85 -12.13
CA ASP A 399 -3.89 12.01 -10.96
C ASP A 399 -4.02 10.89 -9.88
N LEU A 400 -4.93 9.94 -10.03
CA LEU A 400 -5.02 8.78 -9.13
C LEU A 400 -3.87 7.80 -9.41
N GLY A 401 -3.01 7.56 -8.42
CA GLY A 401 -1.91 6.60 -8.53
C GLY A 401 -2.42 5.16 -8.64
N GLU A 402 -2.28 4.55 -9.83
CA GLU A 402 -2.79 3.20 -10.09
C GLU A 402 -2.17 2.14 -9.19
N THR A 403 -0.86 2.22 -8.96
CA THR A 403 -0.18 1.23 -8.09
C THR A 403 -0.74 1.26 -6.67
N PHE A 404 -0.95 2.43 -6.10
CA PHE A 404 -1.56 2.55 -4.78
C PHE A 404 -2.99 2.03 -4.78
N TRP A 405 -3.77 2.41 -5.80
CA TRP A 405 -5.20 2.12 -5.86
C TRP A 405 -5.49 0.64 -6.04
N ILE A 406 -4.78 -0.04 -6.95
CA ILE A 406 -4.94 -1.48 -7.14
C ILE A 406 -4.56 -2.27 -5.89
N ASN A 407 -3.49 -1.88 -5.20
CA ASN A 407 -3.10 -2.49 -3.93
C ASN A 407 -4.19 -2.33 -2.87
N HIS A 408 -4.77 -1.12 -2.77
CA HIS A 408 -5.88 -0.84 -1.86
C HIS A 408 -7.09 -1.75 -2.13
N VAL A 409 -7.50 -1.85 -3.39
CA VAL A 409 -8.69 -2.62 -3.77
C VAL A 409 -8.49 -4.11 -3.54
N PHE A 410 -7.40 -4.69 -4.06
CA PHE A 410 -7.14 -6.13 -3.94
C PHE A 410 -6.94 -6.58 -2.49
N PHE A 411 -6.19 -5.81 -1.70
CA PHE A 411 -5.96 -6.16 -0.31
C PHE A 411 -7.25 -6.09 0.53
N ASN A 412 -8.04 -5.03 0.37
CA ASN A 412 -9.28 -4.89 1.13
C ASN A 412 -10.36 -5.86 0.65
N ASP A 413 -10.39 -6.17 -0.64
CA ASP A 413 -11.27 -7.22 -1.14
C ASP A 413 -10.95 -8.57 -0.49
N MET A 414 -9.68 -8.99 -0.50
CA MET A 414 -9.27 -10.22 0.16
C MET A 414 -9.60 -10.21 1.66
N LYS A 415 -9.33 -9.10 2.35
CA LYS A 415 -9.64 -8.92 3.77
C LYS A 415 -11.14 -9.11 4.08
N ASN A 416 -12.01 -8.61 3.19
CA ASN A 416 -13.45 -8.61 3.39
C ASN A 416 -14.12 -9.93 2.97
N ASN A 417 -13.58 -10.59 1.95
CA ASN A 417 -14.23 -11.74 1.31
C ASN A 417 -13.55 -13.09 1.61
N ARG A 418 -12.30 -13.10 2.10
CA ARG A 418 -11.56 -14.32 2.50
C ARG A 418 -11.21 -14.28 3.98
N THR A 419 -12.22 -14.24 4.84
CA THR A 419 -12.08 -14.03 6.30
C THR A 419 -11.51 -15.23 7.06
N ASP A 420 -11.35 -16.37 6.41
CA ASP A 420 -10.73 -17.61 6.92
C ASP A 420 -9.19 -17.49 7.04
N ARG A 421 -8.60 -16.47 6.45
CA ARG A 421 -7.14 -16.27 6.38
C ARG A 421 -6.76 -14.81 6.52
N ARG A 422 -5.48 -14.55 6.83
CA ARG A 422 -4.93 -13.21 6.81
C ARG A 422 -4.80 -12.75 5.37
N PRO A 423 -5.20 -11.50 5.04
CA PRO A 423 -5.06 -10.98 3.69
C PRO A 423 -3.58 -10.79 3.35
N VAL A 424 -3.24 -11.08 2.10
CA VAL A 424 -1.92 -10.83 1.52
C VAL A 424 -2.05 -10.65 0.01
N ILE A 425 -1.32 -9.69 -0.51
CA ILE A 425 -1.07 -9.49 -1.94
C ILE A 425 0.44 -9.34 -2.13
N TYR A 426 0.96 -9.70 -3.28
CA TYR A 426 2.35 -9.49 -3.65
C TYR A 426 2.37 -8.40 -4.72
N HIS A 427 2.96 -7.24 -4.44
CA HIS A 427 2.68 -6.04 -5.21
C HIS A 427 3.88 -5.11 -5.37
N ARG A 428 3.78 -4.16 -6.30
CA ARG A 428 4.68 -3.01 -6.38
C ARG A 428 4.28 -1.94 -5.37
N TRP A 429 5.26 -1.20 -4.84
CA TRP A 429 5.02 -0.16 -3.86
C TRP A 429 4.21 1.01 -4.43
N GLY A 430 3.34 1.60 -3.63
CA GLY A 430 2.48 2.72 -3.99
C GLY A 430 2.72 4.00 -3.17
N GLY A 431 3.89 4.14 -2.55
CA GLY A 431 4.23 5.32 -1.73
C GLY A 431 3.69 5.28 -0.30
N LEU A 432 3.63 6.43 0.35
CA LEU A 432 3.14 6.57 1.73
C LEU A 432 1.71 6.06 1.85
N GLY A 433 1.49 5.16 2.80
CA GLY A 433 0.22 4.48 3.02
C GLY A 433 0.19 3.05 2.48
N SER A 434 1.02 2.67 1.51
CA SER A 434 1.07 1.31 0.95
C SER A 434 1.54 0.23 1.93
N HIS A 435 2.17 0.60 3.04
CA HIS A 435 2.52 -0.34 4.12
C HIS A 435 1.29 -1.04 4.74
N ARG A 436 0.09 -0.54 4.48
CA ARG A 436 -1.17 -1.18 4.87
C ARG A 436 -1.51 -2.40 4.03
N TYR A 437 -0.88 -2.56 2.88
CA TYR A 437 -1.17 -3.61 1.90
C TYR A 437 0.07 -4.45 1.67
N GLN A 438 0.17 -5.61 2.28
CA GLN A 438 1.36 -6.46 2.23
C GLN A 438 1.20 -7.54 1.18
N ILE A 439 2.32 -7.92 0.57
CA ILE A 439 3.71 -7.51 0.69
C ILE A 439 4.20 -6.88 -0.60
N GLY A 440 5.19 -5.98 -0.51
CA GLY A 440 5.83 -5.41 -1.69
C GLY A 440 7.05 -6.21 -2.15
N PHE A 441 7.39 -6.12 -3.45
CA PHE A 441 8.65 -6.59 -4.03
C PHE A 441 9.39 -5.43 -4.70
N SER A 442 10.68 -5.61 -4.91
CA SER A 442 11.54 -4.55 -5.46
C SER A 442 11.33 -4.30 -6.96
N GLY A 443 10.63 -5.19 -7.65
CA GLY A 443 10.43 -5.11 -9.10
C GLY A 443 11.49 -5.90 -9.88
N ASP A 444 11.63 -5.58 -11.19
CA ASP A 444 12.55 -6.26 -12.09
C ASP A 444 13.98 -5.74 -11.92
N THR A 445 14.72 -6.39 -11.05
CA THR A 445 16.10 -6.03 -10.75
C THR A 445 17.09 -6.94 -11.47
N TYR A 446 18.27 -6.40 -11.79
CA TYR A 446 19.34 -7.21 -12.38
C TYR A 446 20.02 -8.05 -11.30
N ILE A 447 20.34 -9.30 -11.64
CA ILE A 447 21.07 -10.23 -10.76
C ILE A 447 22.56 -9.86 -10.79
N ASN A 448 22.96 -8.91 -9.96
CA ASN A 448 24.35 -8.47 -9.80
C ASN A 448 24.62 -7.89 -8.40
N PHE A 449 25.91 -7.70 -8.07
CA PHE A 449 26.31 -7.16 -6.77
C PHE A 449 25.87 -5.72 -6.51
N PRO A 450 25.86 -4.78 -7.49
CA PRO A 450 25.31 -3.45 -7.26
C PRO A 450 23.83 -3.45 -6.86
N THR A 451 23.01 -4.29 -7.49
CA THR A 451 21.59 -4.45 -7.10
C THR A 451 21.48 -5.03 -5.70
N LEU A 452 22.23 -6.08 -5.37
CA LEU A 452 22.23 -6.66 -4.03
C LEU A 452 22.60 -5.61 -2.96
N ALA A 453 23.61 -4.80 -3.21
CA ALA A 453 24.02 -3.74 -2.29
C ALA A 453 22.96 -2.61 -2.18
N PHE A 454 22.16 -2.41 -3.21
CA PHE A 454 21.09 -1.43 -3.21
C PHE A 454 19.85 -1.90 -2.45
N GLU A 455 19.52 -3.19 -2.53
CA GLU A 455 18.36 -3.80 -1.85
C GLU A 455 18.54 -3.89 -0.32
N ILE A 456 19.78 -3.92 0.18
CA ILE A 456 20.11 -3.93 1.62
C ILE A 456 20.03 -2.51 2.22
#